data_b3075b1df652ab02a84fbaea67ee7ab1
#
_entry.id   b3075b1df652ab02a84fbaea67ee7ab1
#
_cell.length_a   1.000
_cell.length_b   1.000
_cell.length_c   1.000
_cell.angle_alpha   90.00
_cell.angle_beta   90.00
_cell.angle_gamma   90.00
#
_symmetry.space_group_name_H-M   'P 1'
#
loop_
_entity.id
_entity.type
_entity.pdbx_description
1 polymer ?
#
loop_
_entity_poly.entity_id
_entity_poly.type
_entity_poly.pdbx_seq_one_letter_code
_entity_poly.pdbx_strand_id
1 'polypeptide(L)'
;MSGHVWLLPLKDLDDDARAVKLGEVAELELGEGQRRFVGDPLRMMLLGLEEDARHPFVIDVGGSAVGVLTLQTGAATLAGWADDTSVWLLRGFLIDRRQQGRGLGPLAAEAAVRAATKLTAALGGGQAGVVLSVNEENPAGQAAYRKAGFEDRGQYLGGGAGPQRTMYRAF
;
A
#
# COMPACT_ATOMS: atom_id res chain seq x y z
N MET A 1 -21.43 -4.81 -9.63
CA MET A 1 -21.20 -3.47 -9.07
C MET A 1 -19.79 -3.38 -8.54
N SER A 2 -19.00 -2.44 -9.00
CA SER A 2 -17.72 -2.12 -8.40
C SER A 2 -18.00 -1.40 -7.09
N GLY A 3 -17.70 -2.02 -5.97
CA GLY A 3 -17.80 -1.39 -4.67
C GLY A 3 -16.84 -0.19 -4.59
N HIS A 4 -17.28 0.91 -3.99
CA HIS A 4 -16.39 2.04 -3.73
C HIS A 4 -15.32 1.62 -2.73
N VAL A 5 -14.04 1.89 -3.07
CA VAL A 5 -12.91 1.61 -2.19
C VAL A 5 -12.61 2.85 -1.36
N TRP A 6 -12.58 2.67 -0.05
CA TRP A 6 -12.16 3.69 0.90
C TRP A 6 -10.82 3.31 1.52
N LEU A 7 -9.96 4.29 1.73
CA LEU A 7 -8.78 4.12 2.57
C LEU A 7 -9.05 4.79 3.92
N LEU A 8 -9.09 3.99 4.96
CA LEU A 8 -9.27 4.47 6.33
C LEU A 8 -7.91 4.65 7.00
N PRO A 9 -7.48 5.89 7.28
CA PRO A 9 -6.22 6.13 7.99
C PRO A 9 -6.37 5.70 9.45
N LEU A 10 -5.67 4.65 9.85
CA LEU A 10 -5.79 4.09 11.20
C LEU A 10 -5.43 5.09 12.30
N LYS A 11 -4.50 6.00 12.03
CA LYS A 11 -4.10 7.03 13.00
C LYS A 11 -5.20 8.05 13.30
N ASP A 12 -6.14 8.24 12.38
CA ASP A 12 -7.22 9.21 12.52
C ASP A 12 -8.50 8.61 13.14
N LEU A 13 -8.56 7.29 13.29
CA LEU A 13 -9.68 6.63 13.95
C LEU A 13 -9.58 6.77 15.47
N ASP A 14 -10.74 6.89 16.14
CA ASP A 14 -10.78 6.76 17.59
C ASP A 14 -10.40 5.33 18.03
N ASP A 15 -10.16 5.13 19.32
CA ASP A 15 -9.66 3.86 19.83
C ASP A 15 -10.62 2.69 19.58
N ASP A 16 -11.92 2.92 19.69
CA ASP A 16 -12.94 1.88 19.49
C ASP A 16 -13.02 1.49 18.00
N ALA A 17 -13.11 2.46 17.11
CA ALA A 17 -13.14 2.23 15.67
C ALA A 17 -11.85 1.57 15.18
N ARG A 18 -10.70 2.01 15.71
CA ARG A 18 -9.41 1.41 15.38
C ARG A 18 -9.33 -0.05 15.83
N ALA A 19 -9.78 -0.36 17.03
CA ALA A 19 -9.80 -1.73 17.56
C ALA A 19 -10.67 -2.64 16.69
N VAL A 20 -11.84 -2.18 16.26
CA VAL A 20 -12.72 -2.92 15.35
C VAL A 20 -12.00 -3.21 14.03
N LYS A 21 -11.39 -2.21 13.41
CA LYS A 21 -10.68 -2.39 12.13
C LYS A 21 -9.45 -3.31 12.26
N LEU A 22 -8.69 -3.20 13.34
CA LEU A 22 -7.57 -4.11 13.60
C LEU A 22 -8.04 -5.56 13.78
N GLY A 23 -9.20 -5.77 14.41
CA GLY A 23 -9.83 -7.09 14.50
C GLY A 23 -10.19 -7.66 13.14
N GLU A 24 -10.76 -6.84 12.24
CA GLU A 24 -11.04 -7.24 10.86
C GLU A 24 -9.76 -7.54 10.08
N VAL A 25 -8.69 -6.75 10.27
CA VAL A 25 -7.38 -6.97 9.63
C VAL A 25 -6.78 -8.32 10.06
N ALA A 26 -6.95 -8.70 11.32
CA ALA A 26 -6.48 -10.00 11.82
C ALA A 26 -7.14 -11.19 11.12
N GLU A 27 -8.33 -11.01 10.55
CA GLU A 27 -9.09 -12.04 9.83
C GLU A 27 -8.80 -12.07 8.32
N LEU A 28 -7.95 -11.17 7.79
CA LEU A 28 -7.58 -11.15 6.38
C LEU A 28 -6.83 -12.42 6.00
N GLU A 29 -7.18 -12.99 4.86
CA GLU A 29 -6.53 -14.19 4.32
C GLU A 29 -5.53 -13.84 3.22
N LEU A 30 -4.30 -14.35 3.38
CA LEU A 30 -3.24 -14.24 2.40
C LEU A 30 -3.30 -15.38 1.39
N GLY A 31 -3.21 -15.07 0.09
CA GLY A 31 -2.93 -16.07 -0.93
C GLY A 31 -1.48 -16.57 -0.84
N GLU A 32 -1.18 -17.73 -1.40
CA GLU A 32 0.17 -18.31 -1.36
C GLU A 32 1.26 -17.37 -1.90
N GLY A 33 0.98 -16.68 -3.02
CA GLY A 33 1.89 -15.70 -3.58
C GLY A 33 2.11 -14.49 -2.69
N GLN A 34 1.08 -14.07 -1.95
CA GLN A 34 1.15 -12.92 -1.06
C GLN A 34 1.98 -13.21 0.20
N ARG A 35 1.90 -14.41 0.76
CA ARG A 35 2.70 -14.81 1.93
C ARG A 35 4.19 -14.70 1.69
N ARG A 36 4.62 -14.90 0.46
CA ARG A 36 6.01 -14.80 0.05
C ARG A 36 6.50 -13.34 0.00
N PHE A 37 5.64 -12.40 -0.37
CA PHE A 37 6.02 -11.02 -0.69
C PHE A 37 5.58 -9.99 0.36
N VAL A 38 4.61 -10.34 1.20
CA VAL A 38 4.02 -9.42 2.18
C VAL A 38 4.05 -10.08 3.56
N GLY A 39 4.40 -9.32 4.59
CA GLY A 39 4.39 -9.78 5.98
C GLY A 39 2.98 -9.92 6.55
N ASP A 40 2.90 -10.24 7.84
CA ASP A 40 1.63 -10.31 8.57
C ASP A 40 0.91 -8.95 8.55
N PRO A 41 -0.33 -8.86 8.03
CA PRO A 41 -1.05 -7.59 7.90
C PRO A 41 -1.27 -6.88 9.23
N LEU A 42 -1.67 -7.60 10.27
CA LEU A 42 -1.90 -6.99 11.58
C LEU A 42 -0.61 -6.40 12.16
N ARG A 43 0.49 -7.14 12.07
CA ARG A 43 1.79 -6.65 12.54
C ARG A 43 2.23 -5.40 11.79
N MET A 44 2.06 -5.37 10.47
CA MET A 44 2.39 -4.20 9.66
C MET A 44 1.59 -2.97 10.07
N MET A 45 0.30 -3.14 10.36
CA MET A 45 -0.56 -2.04 10.82
C MET A 45 -0.13 -1.54 12.21
N LEU A 46 0.17 -2.45 13.15
CA LEU A 46 0.62 -2.09 14.50
C LEU A 46 1.96 -1.34 14.47
N LEU A 47 2.93 -1.80 13.68
CA LEU A 47 4.20 -1.10 13.49
C LEU A 47 4.00 0.29 12.87
N GLY A 48 3.09 0.39 11.91
CA GLY A 48 2.75 1.67 11.28
C GLY A 48 2.15 2.68 12.26
N LEU A 49 1.40 2.22 13.25
CA LEU A 49 0.84 3.10 14.29
C LEU A 49 1.91 3.65 15.24
N GLU A 50 3.01 2.94 15.43
CA GLU A 50 4.12 3.34 16.31
C GLU A 50 5.14 4.28 15.65
N GLU A 51 5.24 4.28 14.33
CA GLU A 51 6.25 5.05 13.59
C GLU A 51 5.64 6.28 12.92
N ASP A 52 6.18 7.46 13.22
CA ASP A 52 5.68 8.74 12.65
C ASP A 52 5.76 8.79 11.12
N ALA A 53 6.82 8.21 10.54
CA ALA A 53 7.03 8.21 9.11
C ALA A 53 6.07 7.29 8.34
N ARG A 54 5.38 6.38 9.04
CA ARG A 54 4.43 5.43 8.44
C ARG A 54 3.00 5.89 8.63
N HIS A 55 2.22 5.74 7.58
CA HIS A 55 0.78 6.02 7.56
C HIS A 55 0.04 4.75 7.12
N PRO A 56 -0.42 3.94 8.09
CA PRO A 56 -1.14 2.70 7.80
C PRO A 56 -2.60 2.98 7.47
N PHE A 57 -3.09 2.30 6.43
CA PHE A 57 -4.48 2.39 5.97
C PHE A 57 -5.13 1.02 5.91
N VAL A 58 -6.38 0.96 6.29
CA VAL A 58 -7.26 -0.17 5.98
C VAL A 58 -7.96 0.13 4.66
N ILE A 59 -7.95 -0.84 3.75
CA ILE A 59 -8.74 -0.80 2.53
C ILE A 59 -10.12 -1.33 2.87
N ASP A 60 -11.13 -0.48 2.75
CA ASP A 60 -12.50 -0.78 3.16
C ASP A 60 -13.45 -0.75 1.96
N VAL A 61 -14.35 -1.71 1.91
CA VAL A 61 -15.44 -1.77 0.94
C VAL A 61 -16.73 -2.11 1.68
N GLY A 62 -17.71 -1.23 1.61
CA GLY A 62 -19.00 -1.45 2.23
C GLY A 62 -18.97 -1.56 3.76
N GLY A 63 -17.99 -0.96 4.42
CA GLY A 63 -17.83 -0.98 5.87
C GLY A 63 -17.02 -2.18 6.41
N SER A 64 -16.44 -2.99 5.52
CA SER A 64 -15.60 -4.14 5.89
C SER A 64 -14.20 -4.00 5.35
N ALA A 65 -13.20 -4.38 6.15
CA ALA A 65 -11.81 -4.41 5.71
C ALA A 65 -11.62 -5.52 4.65
N VAL A 66 -11.05 -5.14 3.51
CA VAL A 66 -10.71 -6.08 2.43
C VAL A 66 -9.21 -6.14 2.16
N GLY A 67 -8.45 -5.30 2.82
CA GLY A 67 -7.00 -5.25 2.66
C GLY A 67 -6.36 -4.16 3.49
N VAL A 68 -5.06 -4.00 3.32
CA VAL A 68 -4.25 -2.98 3.99
C VAL A 68 -3.19 -2.43 3.04
N LEU A 69 -2.70 -1.25 3.35
CA LEU A 69 -1.49 -0.68 2.75
C LEU A 69 -0.85 0.33 3.71
N THR A 70 0.41 0.65 3.47
CA THR A 70 1.11 1.70 4.20
C THR A 70 1.77 2.68 3.24
N LEU A 71 1.62 3.96 3.49
CA LEU A 71 2.42 5.03 2.88
C LEU A 71 3.51 5.45 3.86
N GLN A 72 4.74 5.57 3.39
CA GLN A 72 5.88 5.90 4.24
C GLN A 72 6.73 6.99 3.59
N THR A 73 7.19 7.96 4.39
CA THR A 73 8.22 8.93 4.00
C THR A 73 9.60 8.46 4.41
N GLY A 74 10.64 8.97 3.74
CA GLY A 74 12.02 8.70 4.14
C GLY A 74 12.52 7.29 3.84
N ALA A 75 11.90 6.54 2.93
CA ALA A 75 12.24 5.15 2.68
C ALA A 75 12.11 4.71 1.20
N ALA A 76 12.05 5.64 0.27
CA ALA A 76 11.81 5.34 -1.14
C ALA A 76 12.94 4.53 -1.79
N THR A 77 14.17 4.62 -1.28
CA THR A 77 15.29 3.81 -1.76
C THR A 77 15.08 2.31 -1.55
N LEU A 78 14.22 1.91 -0.61
CA LEU A 78 13.82 0.51 -0.42
C LEU A 78 13.05 -0.08 -1.61
N ALA A 79 12.51 0.78 -2.48
CA ALA A 79 11.86 0.38 -3.72
C ALA A 79 12.75 0.62 -4.96
N GLY A 80 14.01 0.95 -4.77
CA GLY A 80 14.94 1.24 -5.87
C GLY A 80 14.86 2.67 -6.40
N TRP A 81 14.21 3.61 -5.68
CA TRP A 81 14.20 5.02 -6.03
C TRP A 81 15.53 5.69 -5.72
N ALA A 82 15.83 6.81 -6.36
CA ALA A 82 17.15 7.46 -6.27
C ALA A 82 17.40 8.16 -4.93
N ASP A 83 16.33 8.59 -4.23
CA ASP A 83 16.42 9.28 -2.94
C ASP A 83 15.24 8.92 -2.04
N ASP A 84 15.31 9.27 -0.77
CA ASP A 84 14.28 8.94 0.21
C ASP A 84 13.24 10.04 0.46
N THR A 85 13.41 11.23 -0.13
CA THR A 85 12.61 12.40 0.26
C THR A 85 11.65 12.91 -0.80
N SER A 86 11.90 12.62 -2.08
CA SER A 86 11.15 13.20 -3.19
C SER A 86 9.81 12.54 -3.47
N VAL A 87 9.58 11.35 -2.94
CA VAL A 87 8.35 10.56 -3.17
C VAL A 87 7.95 9.77 -1.93
N TRP A 88 6.68 9.38 -1.86
CA TRP A 88 6.19 8.40 -0.88
C TRP A 88 6.53 6.98 -1.31
N LEU A 89 6.83 6.12 -0.34
CA LEU A 89 6.88 4.67 -0.54
C LEU A 89 5.50 4.06 -0.23
N LEU A 90 4.91 3.36 -1.19
CA LEU A 90 3.76 2.49 -0.97
C LEU A 90 4.29 1.08 -0.71
N ARG A 91 3.95 0.54 0.44
CA ARG A 91 4.42 -0.78 0.89
C ARG A 91 3.34 -1.57 1.61
N GLY A 92 3.58 -2.87 1.78
CA GLY A 92 2.66 -3.72 2.53
C GLY A 92 1.25 -3.77 1.94
N PHE A 93 1.13 -3.60 0.64
CA PHE A 93 -0.15 -3.59 -0.07
C PHE A 93 -0.67 -5.01 -0.23
N LEU A 94 -1.85 -5.25 0.30
CA LEU A 94 -2.48 -6.56 0.35
C LEU A 94 -3.99 -6.44 0.20
N ILE A 95 -4.56 -7.28 -0.66
CA ILE A 95 -6.01 -7.54 -0.75
C ILE A 95 -6.26 -8.97 -0.26
N ASP A 96 -7.27 -9.14 0.61
CA ASP A 96 -7.73 -10.44 1.07
C ASP A 96 -7.95 -11.37 -0.14
N ARG A 97 -7.42 -12.59 -0.07
CA ARG A 97 -7.51 -13.54 -1.18
C ARG A 97 -8.95 -13.83 -1.62
N ARG A 98 -9.91 -13.77 -0.67
CA ARG A 98 -11.35 -13.97 -0.94
C ARG A 98 -11.97 -12.82 -1.73
N GLN A 99 -11.31 -11.65 -1.76
CA GLN A 99 -11.75 -10.44 -2.43
C GLN A 99 -11.01 -10.15 -3.73
N GLN A 100 -10.02 -10.96 -4.08
CA GLN A 100 -9.25 -10.82 -5.33
C GLN A 100 -10.12 -11.12 -6.56
N GLY A 101 -9.71 -10.60 -7.71
CA GLY A 101 -10.46 -10.76 -8.96
C GLY A 101 -11.68 -9.84 -9.11
N ARG A 102 -11.87 -8.89 -8.18
CA ARG A 102 -12.97 -7.91 -8.20
C ARG A 102 -12.55 -6.51 -8.67
N GLY A 103 -11.32 -6.35 -9.12
CA GLY A 103 -10.79 -5.04 -9.55
C GLY A 103 -10.45 -4.08 -8.41
N LEU A 104 -10.36 -4.57 -7.17
CA LEU A 104 -10.10 -3.73 -6.01
C LEU A 104 -8.64 -3.23 -5.94
N GLY A 105 -7.68 -4.01 -6.43
CA GLY A 105 -6.26 -3.67 -6.41
C GLY A 105 -5.95 -2.34 -7.10
N PRO A 106 -6.31 -2.16 -8.38
CA PRO A 106 -6.12 -0.89 -9.07
C PRO A 106 -6.81 0.29 -8.38
N LEU A 107 -8.04 0.11 -7.92
CA LEU A 107 -8.80 1.15 -7.22
C LEU A 107 -8.13 1.57 -5.91
N ALA A 108 -7.63 0.61 -5.13
CA ALA A 108 -6.91 0.89 -3.89
C ALA A 108 -5.56 1.59 -4.16
N ALA A 109 -4.84 1.19 -5.20
CA ALA A 109 -3.59 1.84 -5.58
C ALA A 109 -3.81 3.29 -6.04
N GLU A 110 -4.86 3.57 -6.80
CA GLU A 110 -5.27 4.95 -7.14
C GLU A 110 -5.64 5.75 -5.89
N ALA A 111 -6.40 5.15 -4.98
CA ALA A 111 -6.76 5.78 -3.72
C ALA A 111 -5.52 6.10 -2.86
N ALA A 112 -4.49 5.26 -2.90
CA ALA A 112 -3.22 5.51 -2.21
C ALA A 112 -2.52 6.76 -2.76
N VAL A 113 -2.52 6.97 -4.08
CA VAL A 113 -1.94 8.19 -4.68
C VAL A 113 -2.71 9.43 -4.23
N ARG A 114 -4.03 9.38 -4.21
CA ARG A 114 -4.86 10.49 -3.69
C ARG A 114 -4.59 10.76 -2.21
N ALA A 115 -4.46 9.70 -1.40
CA ALA A 115 -4.12 9.84 0.02
C ALA A 115 -2.74 10.47 0.21
N ALA A 116 -1.75 10.05 -0.56
CA ALA A 116 -0.40 10.62 -0.53
C ALA A 116 -0.39 12.10 -0.90
N THR A 117 -1.18 12.50 -1.90
CA THR A 117 -1.35 13.91 -2.29
C THR A 117 -1.89 14.74 -1.12
N LYS A 118 -2.93 14.24 -0.44
CA LYS A 118 -3.53 14.92 0.72
C LYS A 118 -2.57 15.01 1.90
N LEU A 119 -1.86 13.92 2.19
CA LEU A 119 -0.86 13.89 3.27
C LEU A 119 0.28 14.87 3.00
N THR A 120 0.76 14.94 1.76
CA THR A 120 1.80 15.91 1.38
C THR A 120 1.36 17.34 1.65
N ALA A 121 0.14 17.69 1.26
CA ALA A 121 -0.41 19.02 1.52
C ALA A 121 -0.58 19.28 3.02
N ALA A 122 -1.13 18.33 3.76
CA ALA A 122 -1.39 18.47 5.20
C ALA A 122 -0.10 18.58 6.03
N LEU A 123 0.95 17.88 5.64
CA LEU A 123 2.23 17.85 6.35
C LEU A 123 3.22 18.91 5.84
N GLY A 124 2.87 19.66 4.80
CA GLY A 124 3.76 20.66 4.19
C GLY A 124 4.99 20.02 3.54
N GLY A 125 4.87 18.77 3.04
CA GLY A 125 5.95 18.04 2.41
C GLY A 125 6.20 18.45 0.96
N GLY A 126 7.33 17.98 0.41
CA GLY A 126 7.73 18.23 -0.97
C GLY A 126 7.64 17.02 -1.90
N GLN A 127 6.96 15.96 -1.47
CA GLN A 127 6.84 14.75 -2.28
C GLN A 127 6.04 15.02 -3.57
N ALA A 128 6.50 14.43 -4.67
CA ALA A 128 5.93 14.65 -6.00
C ALA A 128 5.16 13.44 -6.55
N GLY A 129 5.11 12.35 -5.82
CA GLY A 129 4.47 11.12 -6.28
C GLY A 129 4.65 9.97 -5.32
N VAL A 130 4.33 8.77 -5.81
CA VAL A 130 4.38 7.51 -5.07
C VAL A 130 5.22 6.50 -5.83
N VAL A 131 6.15 5.85 -5.15
CA VAL A 131 6.93 4.73 -5.66
C VAL A 131 6.60 3.45 -4.91
N LEU A 132 6.71 2.34 -5.60
CA LEU A 132 6.62 1.00 -5.01
C LEU A 132 7.59 0.06 -5.72
N SER A 133 7.89 -1.06 -5.09
CA SER A 133 8.49 -2.20 -5.79
C SER A 133 7.56 -3.39 -5.77
N VAL A 134 7.54 -4.13 -6.88
CA VAL A 134 6.73 -5.33 -7.03
C VAL A 134 7.61 -6.44 -7.61
N ASN A 135 7.50 -7.65 -7.05
CA ASN A 135 8.31 -8.77 -7.50
C ASN A 135 8.02 -9.13 -8.96
N GLU A 136 9.06 -9.47 -9.72
CA GLU A 136 8.90 -9.88 -11.12
C GLU A 136 8.06 -11.15 -11.28
N GLU A 137 8.02 -12.00 -10.27
CA GLU A 137 7.16 -13.18 -10.22
C GLU A 137 5.71 -12.90 -9.82
N ASN A 138 5.33 -11.63 -9.64
CA ASN A 138 3.97 -11.20 -9.33
C ASN A 138 3.36 -10.39 -10.51
N PRO A 139 3.03 -11.04 -11.63
CA PRO A 139 2.48 -10.34 -12.80
C PRO A 139 1.11 -9.71 -12.53
N ALA A 140 0.30 -10.30 -11.64
CA ALA A 140 -1.00 -9.75 -11.26
C ALA A 140 -0.85 -8.41 -10.53
N GLY A 141 0.11 -8.31 -9.61
CA GLY A 141 0.44 -7.04 -8.93
C GLY A 141 0.92 -5.98 -9.91
N GLN A 142 1.85 -6.35 -10.80
CA GLN A 142 2.34 -5.44 -11.83
C GLN A 142 1.22 -4.90 -12.73
N ALA A 143 0.30 -5.77 -13.15
CA ALA A 143 -0.85 -5.38 -13.97
C ALA A 143 -1.79 -4.42 -13.23
N ALA A 144 -2.05 -4.69 -11.94
CA ALA A 144 -2.88 -3.82 -11.11
C ALA A 144 -2.28 -2.42 -10.96
N TYR A 145 -0.98 -2.31 -10.73
CA TYR A 145 -0.29 -1.02 -10.62
C TYR A 145 -0.25 -0.27 -11.94
N ARG A 146 0.01 -0.94 -13.06
CA ARG A 146 -0.07 -0.31 -14.38
C ARG A 146 -1.47 0.24 -14.66
N LYS A 147 -2.50 -0.52 -14.30
CA LYS A 147 -3.89 -0.09 -14.45
C LYS A 147 -4.22 1.13 -13.59
N ALA A 148 -3.55 1.26 -12.43
CA ALA A 148 -3.64 2.42 -11.57
C ALA A 148 -2.76 3.60 -12.02
N GLY A 149 -2.11 3.50 -13.18
CA GLY A 149 -1.30 4.58 -13.76
C GLY A 149 0.16 4.62 -13.31
N PHE A 150 0.65 3.59 -12.62
CA PHE A 150 2.08 3.49 -12.30
C PHE A 150 2.88 3.07 -13.52
N GLU A 151 4.02 3.70 -13.70
CA GLU A 151 4.97 3.43 -14.78
C GLU A 151 6.14 2.59 -14.27
N ASP A 152 6.55 1.61 -15.06
CA ASP A 152 7.73 0.79 -14.78
C ASP A 152 9.01 1.61 -14.96
N ARG A 153 9.83 1.68 -13.92
CA ARG A 153 11.10 2.44 -13.91
C ARG A 153 12.33 1.56 -13.88
N GLY A 154 12.20 0.26 -14.09
CA GLY A 154 13.31 -0.66 -14.23
C GLY A 154 13.39 -1.70 -13.13
N GLN A 155 14.39 -2.57 -13.25
CA GLN A 155 14.64 -3.65 -12.32
C GLN A 155 15.33 -3.15 -11.05
N TYR A 156 14.93 -3.71 -9.91
CA TYR A 156 15.54 -3.49 -8.62
C TYR A 156 15.95 -4.83 -7.99
N LEU A 157 17.22 -4.97 -7.65
CA LEU A 157 17.78 -6.21 -7.12
C LEU A 157 18.04 -6.17 -5.61
N GLY A 158 17.74 -5.05 -4.93
CA GLY A 158 18.02 -4.86 -3.51
C GLY A 158 17.02 -5.52 -2.56
N GLY A 159 15.94 -6.11 -3.05
CA GLY A 159 14.94 -6.79 -2.23
C GLY A 159 15.31 -8.22 -1.88
N GLY A 160 14.92 -8.69 -0.69
CA GLY A 160 15.22 -10.04 -0.20
C GLY A 160 14.43 -11.18 -0.86
N ALA A 161 13.39 -10.87 -1.65
CA ALA A 161 12.49 -11.85 -2.27
C ALA A 161 12.75 -12.04 -3.78
N GLY A 162 13.95 -11.71 -4.27
CA GLY A 162 14.33 -11.81 -5.68
C GLY A 162 14.13 -10.51 -6.45
N PRO A 163 14.32 -10.54 -7.80
CA PRO A 163 14.21 -9.34 -8.64
C PRO A 163 12.85 -8.69 -8.56
N GLN A 164 12.83 -7.37 -8.49
CA GLN A 164 11.62 -6.55 -8.43
C GLN A 164 11.61 -5.51 -9.55
N ARG A 165 10.43 -4.95 -9.81
CA ARG A 165 10.26 -3.79 -10.68
C ARG A 165 9.96 -2.58 -9.80
N THR A 166 10.68 -1.51 -10.00
CA THR A 166 10.34 -0.20 -9.42
C THR A 166 9.25 0.42 -10.27
N MET A 167 8.14 0.82 -9.65
CA MET A 167 7.03 1.46 -10.34
C MET A 167 6.70 2.79 -9.68
N TYR A 168 6.35 3.78 -10.47
CA TYR A 168 6.17 5.16 -10.00
C TYR A 168 4.93 5.80 -10.62
N ARG A 169 4.23 6.61 -9.83
CA ARG A 169 3.17 7.49 -10.29
C ARG A 169 3.34 8.88 -9.68
N ALA A 170 3.43 9.91 -10.53
CA ALA A 170 3.37 11.32 -10.12
C ALA A 170 1.98 11.72 -9.63
N PHE A 171 1.94 12.73 -8.80
CA PHE A 171 0.68 13.36 -8.38
C PHE A 171 -0.04 14.05 -9.55
#